data_8ef46cd353e0b77571a4772aff285793
#
_entry.id   8ef46cd353e0b77571a4772aff285793
#
_cell.length_a   1.000
_cell.length_b   1.000
_cell.length_c   1.000
_cell.angle_alpha   90.00
_cell.angle_beta   90.00
_cell.angle_gamma   90.00
#
_symmetry.space_group_name_H-M   'P 1'
#
loop_
_entity.id
_entity.type
_entity.pdbx_description
1 polymer ?
#
loop_
_entity_poly.entity_id
_entity_poly.type
_entity_poly.pdbx_seq_one_letter_code
_entity_poly.pdbx_strand_id
1 'polypeptide(L)'
;MLKRFVKRLLSCLLLAALFVLVVIGGTLGVQGWRLYRATAAQKPIASLYDEISSRPGFASCDQLPQTYIDAVISVEDSRFERHHGIDPAAIVRALWADLRTRSLAEGGSTLTQQLAKNELFTQEKQMARKAAEMFAARDIEDYYSKQQIFEMYAGSCYFGNQWSGVAQAAQGYFGKPTRELTRAECVVLAGLPNAPSVYAANGDLARRRALVVVERMERAKKLTHTQALELRDEVSARPLG
;
A
#
# COMPACT_ATOMS: atom_id res chain seq x y z
N MET A 1 -47.46 12.65 -20.20
CA MET A 1 -47.59 11.77 -19.03
C MET A 1 -46.46 10.75 -18.93
N LEU A 2 -46.13 10.01 -19.98
CA LEU A 2 -45.08 8.97 -19.99
C LEU A 2 -43.70 9.45 -19.49
N LYS A 3 -43.20 10.60 -19.95
CA LYS A 3 -41.90 11.15 -19.50
C LYS A 3 -41.85 11.47 -18.01
N ARG A 4 -42.96 11.90 -17.41
CA ARG A 4 -43.01 12.15 -15.95
C ARG A 4 -43.06 10.86 -15.15
N PHE A 5 -43.78 9.84 -15.65
CA PHE A 5 -43.83 8.52 -15.05
C PHE A 5 -42.44 7.86 -15.07
N VAL A 6 -41.75 7.85 -16.23
CA VAL A 6 -40.40 7.29 -16.35
C VAL A 6 -39.39 8.00 -15.43
N LYS A 7 -39.45 9.33 -15.32
CA LYS A 7 -38.56 10.07 -14.38
C LYS A 7 -38.84 9.68 -12.92
N ARG A 8 -40.11 9.56 -12.52
CA ARG A 8 -40.43 9.13 -11.15
C ARG A 8 -39.98 7.70 -10.86
N LEU A 9 -40.16 6.78 -11.81
CA LEU A 9 -39.71 5.40 -11.70
C LEU A 9 -38.16 5.34 -11.54
N LEU A 10 -37.44 6.06 -12.39
CA LEU A 10 -35.97 6.15 -12.30
C LEU A 10 -35.49 6.74 -10.97
N SER A 11 -36.18 7.79 -10.46
CA SER A 11 -35.86 8.37 -9.15
C SER A 11 -36.08 7.39 -8.01
N CYS A 12 -37.21 6.64 -8.05
CA CYS A 12 -37.48 5.61 -7.04
C CYS A 12 -36.47 4.48 -7.07
N LEU A 13 -36.04 4.02 -8.26
CA LEU A 13 -35.00 3.01 -8.41
C LEU A 13 -33.66 3.51 -7.89
N LEU A 14 -33.32 4.75 -8.18
CA LEU A 14 -32.06 5.38 -7.68
C LEU A 14 -32.06 5.49 -6.15
N LEU A 15 -33.18 5.93 -5.56
CA LEU A 15 -33.32 6.02 -4.10
C LEU A 15 -33.26 4.63 -3.44
N ALA A 16 -33.93 3.63 -4.04
CA ALA A 16 -33.85 2.26 -3.55
C ALA A 16 -32.41 1.70 -3.63
N ALA A 17 -31.71 1.93 -4.73
CA ALA A 17 -30.30 1.54 -4.88
C ALA A 17 -29.40 2.24 -3.84
N LEU A 18 -29.60 3.54 -3.63
CA LEU A 18 -28.87 4.30 -2.61
C LEU A 18 -29.15 3.76 -1.20
N PHE A 19 -30.40 3.46 -0.88
CA PHE A 19 -30.79 2.87 0.41
C PHE A 19 -30.10 1.52 0.63
N VAL A 20 -30.10 0.64 -0.38
CA VAL A 20 -29.39 -0.65 -0.31
C VAL A 20 -27.90 -0.45 -0.08
N LEU A 21 -27.26 0.49 -0.79
CA LEU A 21 -25.83 0.81 -0.59
C LEU A 21 -25.55 1.31 0.83
N VAL A 22 -26.40 2.15 1.39
CA VAL A 22 -26.28 2.65 2.77
C VAL A 22 -26.42 1.51 3.77
N VAL A 23 -27.37 0.60 3.58
CA VAL A 23 -27.56 -0.57 4.46
C VAL A 23 -26.36 -1.51 4.38
N ILE A 24 -25.88 -1.82 3.16
CA ILE A 24 -24.69 -2.66 2.98
C ILE A 24 -23.47 -1.98 3.61
N GLY A 25 -23.22 -0.71 3.32
CA GLY A 25 -22.11 0.04 3.89
C GLY A 25 -22.16 0.10 5.42
N GLY A 26 -23.35 0.36 5.99
CA GLY A 26 -23.55 0.37 7.44
C GLY A 26 -23.29 -1.00 8.10
N THR A 27 -23.80 -2.08 7.49
CA THR A 27 -23.55 -3.45 8.00
C THR A 27 -22.08 -3.84 7.93
N LEU A 28 -21.41 -3.55 6.82
CA LEU A 28 -19.96 -3.78 6.68
C LEU A 28 -19.14 -2.91 7.66
N GLY A 29 -19.56 -1.66 7.89
CA GLY A 29 -18.94 -0.78 8.87
C GLY A 29 -19.04 -1.35 10.30
N VAL A 30 -20.24 -1.81 10.71
CA VAL A 30 -20.43 -2.42 12.04
C VAL A 30 -19.63 -3.72 12.18
N GLN A 31 -19.63 -4.56 11.16
CA GLN A 31 -18.84 -5.81 11.17
C GLN A 31 -17.33 -5.51 11.23
N GLY A 32 -16.86 -4.55 10.44
CA GLY A 32 -15.47 -4.10 10.45
C GLY A 32 -15.05 -3.52 11.80
N TRP A 33 -15.88 -2.70 12.41
CA TRP A 33 -15.64 -2.16 13.74
C TRP A 33 -15.54 -3.26 14.81
N ARG A 34 -16.45 -4.24 14.79
CA ARG A 34 -16.41 -5.40 15.71
C ARG A 34 -15.12 -6.22 15.53
N LEU A 35 -14.76 -6.49 14.28
CA LEU A 35 -13.53 -7.21 13.94
C LEU A 35 -12.31 -6.44 14.45
N TYR A 36 -12.21 -5.14 14.13
CA TYR A 36 -11.12 -4.30 14.61
C TYR A 36 -11.02 -4.30 16.14
N ARG A 37 -12.12 -4.09 16.87
CA ARG A 37 -12.13 -4.07 18.33
C ARG A 37 -11.68 -5.40 18.94
N ALA A 38 -12.10 -6.52 18.37
CA ALA A 38 -11.68 -7.85 18.80
C ALA A 38 -10.18 -8.07 18.57
N THR A 39 -9.66 -7.63 17.44
CA THR A 39 -8.23 -7.72 17.10
C THR A 39 -7.38 -6.80 17.98
N ALA A 40 -7.78 -5.54 18.16
CA ALA A 40 -7.06 -4.57 18.97
C ALA A 40 -7.02 -4.95 20.47
N ALA A 41 -8.00 -5.73 20.95
CA ALA A 41 -7.99 -6.27 22.31
C ALA A 41 -6.93 -7.37 22.49
N GLN A 42 -6.58 -8.10 21.43
CA GLN A 42 -5.56 -9.15 21.44
C GLN A 42 -4.17 -8.59 21.10
N LYS A 43 -4.10 -7.65 20.17
CA LYS A 43 -2.87 -6.99 19.72
C LYS A 43 -3.06 -5.47 19.80
N PRO A 44 -2.66 -4.83 20.92
CA PRO A 44 -2.81 -3.40 21.11
C PRO A 44 -1.99 -2.60 20.09
N ILE A 45 -2.58 -1.52 19.55
CA ILE A 45 -1.87 -0.61 18.62
C ILE A 45 -0.58 -0.08 19.25
N ALA A 46 -0.61 0.24 20.53
CA ALA A 46 0.52 0.82 21.27
C ALA A 46 1.80 -0.03 21.28
N SER A 47 1.69 -1.35 21.06
CA SER A 47 2.84 -2.27 21.08
C SER A 47 3.40 -2.59 19.69
N LEU A 48 2.77 -2.09 18.61
CA LEU A 48 3.17 -2.45 17.24
C LEU A 48 4.60 -2.04 16.89
N TYR A 49 5.00 -0.83 17.29
CA TYR A 49 6.34 -0.35 16.95
C TYR A 49 7.43 -1.16 17.66
N ASP A 50 7.27 -1.44 18.95
CA ASP A 50 8.24 -2.22 19.73
C ASP A 50 8.35 -3.65 19.20
N GLU A 51 7.19 -4.26 18.86
CA GLU A 51 7.17 -5.61 18.29
C GLU A 51 7.86 -5.65 16.92
N ILE A 52 7.54 -4.71 16.01
CA ILE A 52 8.09 -4.73 14.65
C ILE A 52 9.56 -4.30 14.64
N SER A 53 9.95 -3.32 15.46
CA SER A 53 11.33 -2.83 15.53
C SER A 53 12.30 -3.88 16.08
N SER A 54 11.82 -4.85 16.84
CA SER A 54 12.62 -5.98 17.33
C SER A 54 12.91 -7.07 16.28
N ARG A 55 12.26 -7.02 15.12
CA ARG A 55 12.40 -8.06 14.08
C ARG A 55 13.68 -7.89 13.26
N PRO A 56 14.32 -8.99 12.81
CA PRO A 56 15.54 -8.91 11.98
C PRO A 56 15.35 -8.19 10.64
N GLY A 57 14.10 -8.10 10.15
CA GLY A 57 13.76 -7.41 8.90
C GLY A 57 13.55 -5.91 9.03
N PHE A 58 13.58 -5.37 10.25
CA PHE A 58 13.39 -3.96 10.51
C PHE A 58 14.61 -3.12 10.11
N ALA A 59 14.34 -1.92 9.62
CA ALA A 59 15.32 -0.85 9.45
C ALA A 59 14.62 0.49 9.74
N SER A 60 15.25 1.34 10.53
CA SER A 60 14.79 2.71 10.79
C SER A 60 15.07 3.61 9.58
N CYS A 61 14.38 4.74 9.46
CA CYS A 61 14.51 5.63 8.30
C CYS A 61 15.94 6.17 8.09
N ASP A 62 16.73 6.33 9.15
CA ASP A 62 18.14 6.71 9.07
C ASP A 62 19.05 5.62 8.47
N GLN A 63 18.58 4.38 8.44
CA GLN A 63 19.25 3.24 7.81
C GLN A 63 18.77 2.99 6.37
N LEU A 64 17.77 3.73 5.90
CA LEU A 64 17.18 3.58 4.57
C LEU A 64 17.65 4.71 3.64
N PRO A 65 18.09 4.40 2.41
CA PRO A 65 18.34 5.45 1.43
C PRO A 65 17.06 6.25 1.14
N GLN A 66 17.20 7.56 0.99
CA GLN A 66 16.07 8.43 0.64
C GLN A 66 15.36 7.97 -0.65
N THR A 67 16.12 7.41 -1.61
CA THR A 67 15.57 6.85 -2.84
C THR A 67 14.58 5.72 -2.57
N TYR A 68 14.82 4.86 -1.57
CA TYR A 68 13.88 3.79 -1.21
C TYR A 68 12.59 4.36 -0.61
N ILE A 69 12.72 5.31 0.32
CA ILE A 69 11.57 5.98 0.94
C ILE A 69 10.70 6.66 -0.12
N ASP A 70 11.33 7.45 -0.99
CA ASP A 70 10.65 8.15 -2.08
C ASP A 70 10.00 7.19 -3.08
N ALA A 71 10.64 6.06 -3.40
CA ALA A 71 10.12 5.05 -4.29
C ALA A 71 8.85 4.38 -3.72
N VAL A 72 8.89 3.94 -2.47
CA VAL A 72 7.73 3.32 -1.79
C VAL A 72 6.57 4.30 -1.71
N ILE A 73 6.80 5.53 -1.22
CA ILE A 73 5.75 6.56 -1.11
C ILE A 73 5.16 6.86 -2.49
N SER A 74 6.00 6.98 -3.53
CA SER A 74 5.52 7.31 -4.89
C SER A 74 4.66 6.22 -5.51
N VAL A 75 4.96 4.95 -5.26
CA VAL A 75 4.27 3.83 -5.92
C VAL A 75 3.07 3.33 -5.12
N GLU A 76 3.15 3.34 -3.79
CA GLU A 76 2.12 2.79 -2.92
C GLU A 76 1.15 3.86 -2.42
N ASP A 77 1.67 5.03 -2.03
CA ASP A 77 0.86 6.06 -1.38
C ASP A 77 1.43 7.48 -1.59
N SER A 78 1.28 8.02 -2.79
CA SER A 78 1.88 9.31 -3.17
C SER A 78 1.41 10.53 -2.35
N ARG A 79 0.39 10.34 -1.50
CA ARG A 79 -0.14 11.38 -0.61
C ARG A 79 0.03 11.04 0.87
N PHE A 80 0.90 10.09 1.20
CA PHE A 80 1.14 9.58 2.55
C PHE A 80 1.24 10.67 3.62
N GLU A 81 1.99 11.74 3.35
CA GLU A 81 2.19 12.86 4.27
C GLU A 81 0.94 13.77 4.43
N ARG A 82 -0.11 13.57 3.62
CA ARG A 82 -1.25 14.51 3.53
C ARG A 82 -2.55 13.98 4.09
N HIS A 83 -2.66 12.67 4.26
CA HIS A 83 -3.86 12.04 4.80
C HIS A 83 -3.60 11.51 6.22
N HIS A 84 -4.65 11.02 6.87
CA HIS A 84 -4.60 10.47 8.20
C HIS A 84 -5.24 9.07 8.21
N GLY A 85 -4.47 8.08 7.78
CA GLY A 85 -4.84 6.67 7.68
C GLY A 85 -5.64 6.29 6.43
N ILE A 86 -6.49 7.17 5.93
CA ILE A 86 -7.33 6.94 4.75
C ILE A 86 -7.13 8.10 3.77
N ASP A 87 -6.99 7.82 2.48
CA ASP A 87 -6.98 8.82 1.41
C ASP A 87 -8.26 8.73 0.55
N PRO A 88 -9.32 9.52 0.83
CA PRO A 88 -10.53 9.52 0.02
C PRO A 88 -10.29 9.90 -1.44
N ALA A 89 -9.30 10.77 -1.72
CA ALA A 89 -8.98 11.16 -3.08
C ALA A 89 -8.32 10.01 -3.87
N ALA A 90 -7.51 9.17 -3.21
CA ALA A 90 -6.97 7.96 -3.81
C ALA A 90 -8.07 6.95 -4.12
N ILE A 91 -9.03 6.76 -3.21
CA ILE A 91 -10.18 5.87 -3.42
C ILE A 91 -10.99 6.31 -4.65
N VAL A 92 -11.34 7.60 -4.75
CA VAL A 92 -12.09 8.14 -5.89
C VAL A 92 -11.30 7.97 -7.19
N ARG A 93 -10.00 8.25 -7.16
CA ARG A 93 -9.11 8.08 -8.33
C ARG A 93 -9.04 6.63 -8.79
N ALA A 94 -8.87 5.69 -7.87
CA ALA A 94 -8.84 4.26 -8.16
C ALA A 94 -10.16 3.78 -8.77
N LEU A 95 -11.31 4.14 -8.17
CA LEU A 95 -12.62 3.82 -8.72
C LEU A 95 -12.82 4.36 -10.14
N TRP A 96 -12.36 5.59 -10.40
CA TRP A 96 -12.45 6.19 -11.74
C TRP A 96 -11.54 5.46 -12.75
N ALA A 97 -10.33 5.09 -12.36
CA ALA A 97 -9.40 4.35 -13.20
C ALA A 97 -9.97 2.95 -13.53
N ASP A 98 -10.46 2.22 -12.53
CA ASP A 98 -11.05 0.89 -12.70
C ASP A 98 -12.28 0.90 -13.63
N LEU A 99 -13.13 1.95 -13.51
CA LEU A 99 -14.27 2.14 -14.42
C LEU A 99 -13.82 2.39 -15.88
N ARG A 100 -12.71 3.12 -16.09
CA ARG A 100 -12.20 3.39 -17.45
C ARG A 100 -11.49 2.21 -18.07
N THR A 101 -10.71 1.48 -17.29
CA THR A 101 -9.85 0.38 -17.78
C THR A 101 -10.53 -0.98 -17.70
N ARG A 102 -11.68 -1.07 -17.01
CA ARG A 102 -12.38 -2.33 -16.69
C ARG A 102 -11.44 -3.34 -16.00
N SER A 103 -10.43 -2.85 -15.30
CA SER A 103 -9.47 -3.67 -14.55
C SER A 103 -9.32 -3.10 -13.15
N LEU A 104 -9.21 -3.96 -12.15
CA LEU A 104 -8.89 -3.58 -10.76
C LEU A 104 -7.39 -3.29 -10.64
N ALA A 105 -6.89 -2.30 -11.40
CA ALA A 105 -5.46 -2.09 -11.61
C ALA A 105 -4.84 -1.05 -10.66
N GLU A 106 -5.61 -0.13 -10.09
CA GLU A 106 -5.07 0.88 -9.16
C GLU A 106 -5.46 0.59 -7.72
N GLY A 107 -4.46 0.47 -6.84
CA GLY A 107 -4.66 0.35 -5.40
C GLY A 107 -5.08 1.69 -4.78
N GLY A 108 -6.26 1.72 -4.14
CA GLY A 108 -6.71 2.86 -3.35
C GLY A 108 -6.37 2.75 -1.86
N SER A 109 -5.56 1.77 -1.45
CA SER A 109 -5.17 1.56 -0.06
C SER A 109 -3.94 2.38 0.29
N THR A 110 -3.92 2.98 1.48
CA THR A 110 -2.76 3.70 2.01
C THR A 110 -1.71 2.75 2.58
N LEU A 111 -0.48 3.25 2.81
CA LEU A 111 0.59 2.51 3.52
C LEU A 111 0.11 2.07 4.91
N THR A 112 -0.60 2.94 5.62
CA THR A 112 -1.13 2.65 6.95
C THR A 112 -2.19 1.53 6.93
N GLN A 113 -3.05 1.50 5.91
CA GLN A 113 -4.00 0.39 5.73
C GLN A 113 -3.30 -0.93 5.37
N GLN A 114 -2.22 -0.88 4.59
CA GLN A 114 -1.41 -2.06 4.28
C GLN A 114 -0.68 -2.57 5.52
N LEU A 115 -0.13 -1.68 6.35
CA LEU A 115 0.46 -2.04 7.65
C LEU A 115 -0.58 -2.71 8.55
N ALA A 116 -1.75 -2.09 8.71
CA ALA A 116 -2.85 -2.66 9.50
C ALA A 116 -3.24 -4.07 8.98
N LYS A 117 -3.38 -4.23 7.67
CA LYS A 117 -3.68 -5.53 7.04
C LYS A 117 -2.61 -6.58 7.39
N ASN A 118 -1.34 -6.24 7.27
CA ASN A 118 -0.24 -7.19 7.45
C ASN A 118 -0.06 -7.62 8.90
N GLU A 119 -0.29 -6.70 9.85
CA GLU A 119 0.02 -6.92 11.26
C GLU A 119 -1.16 -7.33 12.13
N LEU A 120 -2.36 -6.90 11.77
CA LEU A 120 -3.53 -7.08 12.62
C LEU A 120 -4.55 -8.08 12.09
N PHE A 121 -4.53 -8.40 10.78
CA PHE A 121 -5.58 -9.22 10.21
C PHE A 121 -5.03 -10.44 9.47
N THR A 122 -5.82 -11.52 9.47
CA THR A 122 -5.53 -12.72 8.67
C THR A 122 -5.72 -12.46 7.18
N GLN A 123 -5.10 -13.30 6.33
CA GLN A 123 -5.16 -13.15 4.87
C GLN A 123 -6.53 -13.46 4.24
N GLU A 124 -7.53 -13.85 5.03
CA GLU A 124 -8.87 -14.11 4.53
C GLU A 124 -9.49 -12.84 3.90
N LYS A 125 -9.93 -12.99 2.65
CA LYS A 125 -10.56 -11.89 1.89
C LYS A 125 -12.00 -11.71 2.34
N GLN A 126 -12.22 -10.88 3.34
CA GLN A 126 -13.56 -10.49 3.78
C GLN A 126 -13.77 -8.99 3.59
N MET A 127 -14.94 -8.59 3.09
CA MET A 127 -15.28 -7.17 2.94
C MET A 127 -15.27 -6.43 4.28
N ALA A 128 -15.69 -7.10 5.36
CA ALA A 128 -15.62 -6.57 6.71
C ALA A 128 -14.18 -6.27 7.16
N ARG A 129 -13.18 -7.06 6.71
CA ARG A 129 -11.76 -6.78 6.98
C ARG A 129 -11.33 -5.46 6.39
N LYS A 130 -11.79 -5.10 5.16
CA LYS A 130 -11.43 -3.81 4.56
C LYS A 130 -11.93 -2.62 5.37
N ALA A 131 -13.13 -2.74 5.95
CA ALA A 131 -13.63 -1.74 6.89
C ALA A 131 -12.81 -1.74 8.20
N ALA A 132 -12.42 -2.92 8.72
CA ALA A 132 -11.57 -3.02 9.91
C ALA A 132 -10.19 -2.40 9.71
N GLU A 133 -9.57 -2.59 8.54
CA GLU A 133 -8.30 -1.94 8.14
C GLU A 133 -8.40 -0.41 8.18
N MET A 134 -9.55 0.17 7.80
CA MET A 134 -9.76 1.63 7.85
C MET A 134 -9.80 2.16 9.29
N PHE A 135 -10.49 1.46 10.20
CA PHE A 135 -10.50 1.82 11.62
C PHE A 135 -9.11 1.69 12.25
N ALA A 136 -8.44 0.56 12.00
CA ALA A 136 -7.09 0.34 12.50
C ALA A 136 -6.09 1.36 11.95
N ALA A 137 -6.17 1.70 10.66
CA ALA A 137 -5.29 2.70 10.06
C ALA A 137 -5.49 4.08 10.68
N ARG A 138 -6.72 4.44 11.06
CA ARG A 138 -6.99 5.70 11.75
C ARG A 138 -6.31 5.72 13.12
N ASP A 139 -6.50 4.68 13.93
CA ASP A 139 -5.92 4.60 15.26
C ASP A 139 -4.38 4.52 15.22
N ILE A 140 -3.79 3.84 14.21
CA ILE A 140 -2.34 3.82 13.99
C ILE A 140 -1.82 5.24 13.75
N GLU A 141 -2.49 6.04 12.93
CA GLU A 141 -2.10 7.44 12.65
C GLU A 141 -2.34 8.39 13.83
N ASP A 142 -3.27 8.07 14.72
CA ASP A 142 -3.46 8.81 15.97
C ASP A 142 -2.35 8.50 16.99
N TYR A 143 -1.68 7.34 16.86
CA TYR A 143 -0.70 6.85 17.83
C TYR A 143 0.76 7.08 17.39
N TYR A 144 1.05 6.98 16.09
CA TYR A 144 2.39 6.97 15.54
C TYR A 144 2.63 8.08 14.52
N SER A 145 3.86 8.58 14.48
CA SER A 145 4.30 9.52 13.44
C SER A 145 4.37 8.84 12.06
N LYS A 146 4.33 9.63 11.00
CA LYS A 146 4.51 9.15 9.62
C LYS A 146 5.81 8.36 9.44
N GLN A 147 6.88 8.82 10.07
CA GLN A 147 8.15 8.10 10.06
C GLN A 147 8.03 6.71 10.69
N GLN A 148 7.46 6.60 11.89
CA GLN A 148 7.27 5.32 12.56
C GLN A 148 6.35 4.38 11.76
N ILE A 149 5.29 4.91 11.15
CA ILE A 149 4.39 4.14 10.28
C ILE A 149 5.14 3.60 9.07
N PHE A 150 5.98 4.42 8.42
CA PHE A 150 6.79 4.00 7.30
C PHE A 150 7.80 2.90 7.71
N GLU A 151 8.49 3.07 8.82
CA GLU A 151 9.43 2.09 9.37
C GLU A 151 8.75 0.75 9.67
N MET A 152 7.59 0.79 10.33
CA MET A 152 6.78 -0.40 10.59
C MET A 152 6.31 -1.06 9.28
N TYR A 153 5.87 -0.29 8.30
CA TYR A 153 5.48 -0.81 6.99
C TYR A 153 6.65 -1.52 6.31
N ALA A 154 7.80 -0.86 6.20
CA ALA A 154 9.00 -1.42 5.57
C ALA A 154 9.50 -2.67 6.30
N GLY A 155 9.39 -2.70 7.63
CA GLY A 155 9.77 -3.84 8.48
C GLY A 155 8.79 -5.00 8.47
N SER A 156 7.54 -4.79 8.03
CA SER A 156 6.47 -5.80 8.03
C SER A 156 6.14 -6.37 6.65
N CYS A 157 6.59 -5.74 5.57
CA CYS A 157 6.32 -6.19 4.21
C CYS A 157 6.96 -7.55 3.92
N TYR A 158 6.24 -8.39 3.20
CA TYR A 158 6.78 -9.60 2.59
C TYR A 158 7.35 -9.29 1.21
N PHE A 159 8.60 -9.72 0.97
CA PHE A 159 9.32 -9.44 -0.28
C PHE A 159 9.50 -10.67 -1.19
N GLY A 160 8.93 -11.81 -0.82
CA GLY A 160 9.19 -13.09 -1.49
C GLY A 160 10.38 -13.84 -0.87
N ASN A 161 10.64 -15.08 -1.34
CA ASN A 161 11.77 -15.92 -0.88
C ASN A 161 11.90 -16.03 0.66
N GLN A 162 10.78 -15.99 1.38
CA GLN A 162 10.69 -16.03 2.84
C GLN A 162 11.28 -14.80 3.56
N TRP A 163 11.60 -13.72 2.85
CA TRP A 163 12.11 -12.48 3.45
C TRP A 163 10.96 -11.54 3.82
N SER A 164 10.88 -11.25 5.12
CA SER A 164 9.95 -10.29 5.70
C SER A 164 10.73 -9.11 6.26
N GLY A 165 10.36 -7.91 5.81
CA GLY A 165 11.06 -6.67 6.14
C GLY A 165 12.21 -6.34 5.20
N VAL A 166 12.40 -5.03 5.01
CA VAL A 166 13.34 -4.48 4.03
C VAL A 166 14.80 -4.86 4.29
N ALA A 167 15.20 -5.00 5.57
CA ALA A 167 16.58 -5.36 5.90
C ALA A 167 16.90 -6.79 5.48
N GLN A 168 16.00 -7.76 5.73
CA GLN A 168 16.17 -9.12 5.22
C GLN A 168 16.12 -9.19 3.70
N ALA A 169 15.23 -8.41 3.07
CA ALA A 169 15.14 -8.37 1.62
C ALA A 169 16.41 -7.79 0.97
N ALA A 170 16.99 -6.73 1.52
CA ALA A 170 18.24 -6.14 1.05
C ALA A 170 19.39 -7.15 1.13
N GLN A 171 19.52 -7.83 2.27
CA GLN A 171 20.54 -8.86 2.45
C GLN A 171 20.30 -10.05 1.53
N GLY A 172 19.05 -10.49 1.39
CA GLY A 172 18.71 -11.68 0.60
C GLY A 172 18.85 -11.49 -0.90
N TYR A 173 18.37 -10.36 -1.46
CA TYR A 173 18.45 -10.09 -2.90
C TYR A 173 19.79 -9.53 -3.36
N PHE A 174 20.48 -8.75 -2.51
CA PHE A 174 21.66 -7.99 -2.93
C PHE A 174 22.91 -8.24 -2.09
N GLY A 175 22.80 -9.01 -0.99
CA GLY A 175 23.94 -9.30 -0.09
C GLY A 175 24.45 -8.07 0.65
N LYS A 176 23.62 -7.03 0.85
CA LYS A 176 24.00 -5.72 1.38
C LYS A 176 23.09 -5.26 2.52
N PRO A 177 23.60 -4.46 3.46
CA PRO A 177 22.74 -3.71 4.37
C PRO A 177 21.96 -2.64 3.61
N THR A 178 20.80 -2.24 4.14
CA THR A 178 19.89 -1.28 3.49
C THR A 178 20.58 0.03 3.09
N ARG A 179 21.48 0.56 3.92
CA ARG A 179 22.20 1.81 3.67
C ARG A 179 23.10 1.81 2.44
N GLU A 180 23.49 0.62 1.95
CA GLU A 180 24.39 0.44 0.80
C GLU A 180 23.65 0.11 -0.50
N LEU A 181 22.32 0.09 -0.46
CA LEU A 181 21.52 -0.12 -1.65
C LEU A 181 21.72 1.00 -2.67
N THR A 182 21.94 0.63 -3.92
CA THR A 182 21.96 1.58 -5.04
C THR A 182 20.56 2.08 -5.37
N ARG A 183 20.45 3.15 -6.15
CA ARG A 183 19.17 3.70 -6.61
C ARG A 183 18.32 2.65 -7.33
N ALA A 184 18.92 1.86 -8.21
CA ALA A 184 18.26 0.77 -8.93
C ALA A 184 17.77 -0.32 -7.98
N GLU A 185 18.55 -0.75 -6.99
CA GLU A 185 18.15 -1.73 -5.98
C GLU A 185 17.00 -1.21 -5.10
N CYS A 186 17.02 0.08 -4.74
CA CYS A 186 15.94 0.71 -4.01
C CYS A 186 14.58 0.64 -4.73
N VAL A 187 14.54 0.97 -6.03
CA VAL A 187 13.30 0.95 -6.80
C VAL A 187 12.81 -0.47 -7.09
N VAL A 188 13.73 -1.43 -7.20
CA VAL A 188 13.38 -2.85 -7.29
C VAL A 188 12.69 -3.29 -6.02
N LEU A 189 13.32 -3.12 -4.83
CA LEU A 189 12.72 -3.48 -3.56
C LEU A 189 11.36 -2.80 -3.34
N ALA A 190 11.23 -1.52 -3.67
CA ALA A 190 9.96 -0.80 -3.55
C ALA A 190 8.85 -1.41 -4.43
N GLY A 191 9.20 -2.09 -5.51
CA GLY A 191 8.25 -2.74 -6.41
C GLY A 191 7.77 -4.12 -5.95
N LEU A 192 8.59 -4.86 -5.20
CA LEU A 192 8.35 -6.28 -4.86
C LEU A 192 7.08 -6.54 -4.04
N PRO A 193 6.69 -5.73 -3.04
CA PRO A 193 5.53 -6.00 -2.20
C PRO A 193 4.18 -6.10 -2.94
N ASN A 194 4.10 -5.58 -4.16
CA ASN A 194 2.89 -5.67 -4.99
C ASN A 194 2.52 -7.12 -5.38
N ALA A 195 3.52 -7.95 -5.72
CA ALA A 195 3.34 -9.38 -6.05
C ALA A 195 4.61 -10.18 -5.70
N PRO A 196 4.96 -10.29 -4.41
CA PRO A 196 6.29 -10.69 -3.97
C PRO A 196 6.71 -12.08 -4.48
N SER A 197 5.84 -13.08 -4.40
CA SER A 197 6.16 -14.42 -4.89
C SER A 197 6.34 -14.49 -6.42
N VAL A 198 5.62 -13.66 -7.17
CA VAL A 198 5.72 -13.59 -8.64
C VAL A 198 7.05 -12.95 -9.04
N TYR A 199 7.39 -11.85 -8.41
CA TYR A 199 8.61 -11.10 -8.73
C TYR A 199 9.88 -11.81 -8.23
N ALA A 200 9.80 -12.50 -7.08
CA ALA A 200 10.89 -13.33 -6.59
C ALA A 200 11.22 -14.49 -7.55
N ALA A 201 10.20 -15.04 -8.24
CA ALA A 201 10.39 -16.13 -9.20
C ALA A 201 10.74 -15.65 -10.62
N ASN A 202 10.61 -14.35 -10.92
CA ASN A 202 10.79 -13.81 -12.27
C ASN A 202 11.40 -12.42 -12.27
N GLY A 203 12.72 -12.35 -12.43
CA GLY A 203 13.49 -11.11 -12.44
C GLY A 203 13.08 -10.12 -13.53
N ASP A 204 12.59 -10.58 -14.71
CA ASP A 204 12.12 -9.70 -15.77
C ASP A 204 10.82 -9.00 -15.38
N LEU A 205 9.90 -9.68 -14.69
CA LEU A 205 8.70 -9.05 -14.15
C LEU A 205 9.03 -8.08 -13.05
N ALA A 206 9.97 -8.41 -12.14
CA ALA A 206 10.46 -7.51 -11.12
C ALA A 206 11.07 -6.23 -11.72
N ARG A 207 11.90 -6.37 -12.79
CA ARG A 207 12.46 -5.24 -13.54
C ARG A 207 11.39 -4.36 -14.15
N ARG A 208 10.40 -4.95 -14.84
CA ARG A 208 9.26 -4.19 -15.39
C ARG A 208 8.52 -3.43 -14.30
N ARG A 209 8.32 -4.03 -13.13
CA ARG A 209 7.70 -3.37 -11.99
C ARG A 209 8.56 -2.22 -11.46
N ALA A 210 9.89 -2.38 -11.39
CA ALA A 210 10.81 -1.32 -11.01
C ALA A 210 10.74 -0.11 -11.95
N LEU A 211 10.61 -0.32 -13.26
CA LEU A 211 10.40 0.75 -14.24
C LEU A 211 9.09 1.52 -13.98
N VAL A 212 8.03 0.83 -13.56
CA VAL A 212 6.77 1.48 -13.14
C VAL A 212 7.00 2.32 -11.88
N VAL A 213 7.83 1.85 -10.92
CA VAL A 213 8.20 2.64 -9.73
C VAL A 213 8.90 3.94 -10.14
N VAL A 214 9.89 3.87 -11.05
CA VAL A 214 10.60 5.07 -11.55
C VAL A 214 9.61 6.05 -12.20
N GLU A 215 8.66 5.57 -13.01
CA GLU A 215 7.62 6.41 -13.61
C GLU A 215 6.75 7.10 -12.55
N ARG A 216 6.38 6.38 -11.48
CA ARG A 216 5.59 6.96 -10.38
C ARG A 216 6.40 8.00 -9.58
N MET A 217 7.72 7.80 -9.38
CA MET A 217 8.60 8.78 -8.74
C MET A 217 8.70 10.08 -9.57
N GLU A 218 8.83 9.97 -10.90
CA GLU A 218 8.81 11.12 -11.81
C GLU A 218 7.49 11.88 -11.73
N ARG A 219 6.35 11.18 -11.79
CA ARG A 219 5.00 11.77 -11.63
C ARG A 219 4.79 12.44 -10.27
N ALA A 220 5.36 11.86 -9.21
CA ALA A 220 5.34 12.42 -7.86
C ALA A 220 6.34 13.56 -7.66
N LYS A 221 7.10 13.93 -8.70
CA LYS A 221 8.16 14.97 -8.67
C LYS A 221 9.29 14.67 -7.68
N LYS A 222 9.55 13.39 -7.42
CA LYS A 222 10.69 12.92 -6.63
C LYS A 222 11.95 12.77 -7.50
N LEU A 223 11.76 12.69 -8.80
CA LEU A 223 12.83 12.69 -9.82
C LEU A 223 12.50 13.74 -10.89
N THR A 224 13.54 14.37 -11.40
CA THR A 224 13.46 15.10 -12.67
C THR A 224 13.37 14.12 -13.84
N HIS A 225 12.98 14.59 -15.01
CA HIS A 225 12.93 13.75 -16.22
C HIS A 225 14.29 13.10 -16.53
N THR A 226 15.38 13.88 -16.45
CA THR A 226 16.75 13.36 -16.68
C THR A 226 17.12 12.27 -15.67
N GLN A 227 16.87 12.51 -14.38
CA GLN A 227 17.11 11.50 -13.33
C GLN A 227 16.30 10.23 -13.52
N ALA A 228 15.06 10.37 -14.01
CA ALA A 228 14.21 9.21 -14.31
C ALA A 228 14.75 8.39 -15.50
N LEU A 229 15.26 9.05 -16.55
CA LEU A 229 15.92 8.35 -17.68
C LEU A 229 17.16 7.58 -17.22
N GLU A 230 18.07 8.24 -16.49
CA GLU A 230 19.27 7.61 -15.94
C GLU A 230 18.93 6.38 -15.08
N LEU A 231 17.93 6.51 -14.19
CA LEU A 231 17.54 5.43 -13.29
C LEU A 231 16.87 4.27 -14.06
N ARG A 232 16.12 4.55 -15.15
CA ARG A 232 15.60 3.51 -16.04
C ARG A 232 16.72 2.71 -16.71
N ASP A 233 17.79 3.39 -17.15
CA ASP A 233 18.95 2.73 -17.74
C ASP A 233 19.67 1.88 -16.70
N GLU A 234 19.89 2.40 -15.47
CA GLU A 234 20.46 1.64 -14.35
C GLU A 234 19.66 0.35 -14.04
N VAL A 235 18.34 0.44 -14.00
CA VAL A 235 17.43 -0.70 -13.75
C VAL A 235 17.47 -1.71 -14.88
N SER A 236 17.56 -1.24 -16.14
CA SER A 236 17.57 -2.10 -17.33
C SER A 236 18.88 -2.84 -17.50
N ALA A 237 19.99 -2.26 -17.08
CA ALA A 237 21.33 -2.85 -17.22
C ALA A 237 21.62 -3.97 -16.19
N ARG A 238 20.85 -4.10 -15.11
CA ARG A 238 21.11 -5.11 -14.07
C ARG A 238 20.25 -6.36 -14.25
N PRO A 239 20.87 -7.57 -14.29
CA PRO A 239 20.13 -8.79 -14.06
C PRO A 239 19.66 -8.79 -12.58
N LEU A 240 18.39 -9.03 -12.36
CA LEU A 240 17.89 -9.45 -11.05
C LEU A 240 18.02 -10.98 -11.07
N GLY A 241 19.05 -11.45 -10.37
CA GLY A 241 19.42 -12.85 -10.28
C GLY A 241 18.34 -13.75 -9.72
#